data_6df1d70abd4b4414f5175d4c93e6378a
#
_entry.id   6df1d70abd4b4414f5175d4c93e6378a
#
_cell.length_a   1.000
_cell.length_b   1.000
_cell.length_c   1.000
_cell.angle_alpha   90.00
_cell.angle_beta   90.00
_cell.angle_gamma   90.00
#
_symmetry.space_group_name_H-M   'P 1'
#
loop_
_entity.id
_entity.type
_entity.pdbx_description
1 polymer ?
#
loop_
_entity_poly.entity_id
_entity_poly.type
_entity_poly.pdbx_seq_one_letter_code
_entity_poly.pdbx_strand_id
1 'polypeptide(L)'
;MRRHASSSGYRGILIDENGIKHGSIFEGKFEESRSEYSDYIFTPTFFNAHTHLGDAIGKDPPFMDLKSLVGPGGYKFKLLSSNPIEELRKALIHEIEIAKSSGTSRFLDFREGGIEGLKVTEGIEGIITLGRPKNLEEAEKIDCKGFGMSSVRDHDLEFLFALKKIAEKRGLIFAIHAGEMDCEDVEKALELKPDLVVHMNSCPKLLKPFMDLEIPIVSCIRSNAFFGLLNPKAYEILSEYENWLLGTDNAMLFNPSMLEEMKFASLIVRKDFEVFKAVIRGFKLFNQPSGYVVFHRRRNLKNSKNLISSLLRRASVEDIECII
;
A
#
# COMPACT_ATOMS: atom_id res chain seq x y z
N MET A 1 19.79 8.43 12.74
CA MET A 1 21.26 8.50 12.57
C MET A 1 21.62 7.90 11.22
N ARG A 2 21.86 8.72 10.18
CA ARG A 2 22.35 8.22 8.89
C ARG A 2 23.80 7.78 9.08
N ARG A 3 24.05 6.47 9.08
CA ARG A 3 25.43 5.97 8.90
C ARG A 3 25.83 6.26 7.47
N HIS A 4 26.91 6.99 7.27
CA HIS A 4 27.47 7.26 5.96
C HIS A 4 27.72 5.92 5.24
N ALA A 5 27.28 5.83 3.97
CA ALA A 5 27.61 4.70 3.12
C ALA A 5 29.14 4.50 3.17
N SER A 6 29.57 3.28 3.50
CA SER A 6 30.98 2.95 3.48
C SER A 6 31.49 3.06 2.02
N SER A 7 32.68 3.60 1.83
CA SER A 7 33.32 3.70 0.52
C SER A 7 33.54 2.36 -0.21
N SER A 8 33.18 1.23 0.43
CA SER A 8 33.41 -0.14 -0.06
C SER A 8 32.16 -0.84 -0.60
N GLY A 9 30.99 -0.19 -0.62
CA GLY A 9 29.73 -0.80 -1.08
C GLY A 9 29.26 -1.97 -0.18
N TYR A 10 28.04 -2.48 -0.45
CA TYR A 10 27.47 -3.64 0.23
C TYR A 10 27.54 -4.85 -0.67
N ARG A 11 27.95 -6.03 -0.17
CA ARG A 11 27.99 -7.30 -0.92
C ARG A 11 26.98 -8.26 -0.34
N GLY A 12 26.15 -8.87 -1.18
CA GLY A 12 25.07 -9.72 -0.69
C GLY A 12 24.20 -10.33 -1.78
N ILE A 13 22.95 -10.54 -1.43
CA ILE A 13 21.97 -11.25 -2.23
C ILE A 13 20.78 -10.29 -2.46
N LEU A 14 20.50 -9.98 -3.73
CA LEU A 14 19.30 -9.27 -4.12
C LEU A 14 18.12 -10.25 -4.26
N ILE A 15 17.01 -9.91 -3.65
CA ILE A 15 15.71 -10.53 -3.86
C ILE A 15 14.84 -9.48 -4.57
N ASP A 16 14.44 -9.74 -5.80
CA ASP A 16 13.57 -8.90 -6.61
C ASP A 16 12.39 -9.71 -7.20
N GLU A 17 11.62 -9.13 -8.10
CA GLU A 17 10.50 -9.81 -8.76
C GLU A 17 10.91 -11.01 -9.62
N ASN A 18 12.18 -11.06 -10.04
CA ASN A 18 12.76 -12.13 -10.88
C ASN A 18 13.45 -13.24 -10.05
N GLY A 19 13.47 -13.11 -8.72
CA GLY A 19 14.05 -14.10 -7.82
C GLY A 19 15.28 -13.62 -7.08
N ILE A 20 16.29 -14.47 -6.99
CA ILE A 20 17.50 -14.29 -6.17
C ILE A 20 18.72 -14.13 -7.06
N LYS A 21 19.51 -13.06 -6.83
CA LYS A 21 20.76 -12.76 -7.53
C LYS A 21 21.87 -12.43 -6.53
N HIS A 22 23.10 -12.81 -6.84
CA HIS A 22 24.27 -12.41 -6.05
C HIS A 22 24.93 -11.17 -6.65
N GLY A 23 25.43 -10.26 -5.80
CA GLY A 23 26.08 -9.05 -6.30
C GLY A 23 26.43 -8.06 -5.22
N SER A 24 26.60 -6.81 -5.63
CA SER A 24 26.92 -5.71 -4.73
C SER A 24 26.10 -4.47 -5.06
N ILE A 25 25.87 -3.63 -4.05
CA ILE A 25 25.30 -2.29 -4.24
C ILE A 25 26.38 -1.26 -3.99
N PHE A 26 26.61 -0.43 -4.99
CA PHE A 26 27.51 0.72 -4.92
C PHE A 26 26.81 1.94 -5.48
N GLU A 27 26.81 3.06 -4.76
CA GLU A 27 26.14 4.31 -5.16
C GLU A 27 24.67 4.13 -5.60
N GLY A 28 23.93 3.27 -4.89
CA GLY A 28 22.51 3.00 -5.17
C GLY A 28 22.24 2.13 -6.42
N LYS A 29 23.29 1.53 -7.01
CA LYS A 29 23.17 0.62 -8.16
C LYS A 29 23.56 -0.79 -7.77
N PHE A 30 22.76 -1.77 -8.19
CA PHE A 30 23.09 -3.18 -8.03
C PHE A 30 23.89 -3.66 -9.25
N GLU A 31 25.01 -4.36 -8.97
CA GLU A 31 25.84 -5.03 -9.97
C GLU A 31 25.88 -6.52 -9.64
N GLU A 32 25.41 -7.34 -10.59
CA GLU A 32 25.40 -8.79 -10.45
C GLU A 32 26.81 -9.37 -10.50
N SER A 33 27.08 -10.38 -9.69
CA SER A 33 28.37 -11.05 -9.59
C SER A 33 28.17 -12.56 -9.45
N ARG A 34 29.13 -13.35 -9.97
CA ARG A 34 29.16 -14.80 -9.81
C ARG A 34 29.64 -15.27 -8.43
N SER A 35 30.22 -14.37 -7.64
CA SER A 35 30.68 -14.71 -6.30
C SER A 35 29.51 -14.82 -5.34
N GLU A 36 29.50 -15.87 -4.53
CA GLU A 36 28.51 -16.06 -3.48
C GLU A 36 28.81 -15.12 -2.30
N TYR A 37 28.00 -14.07 -2.18
CA TYR A 37 28.02 -13.17 -1.02
C TYR A 37 26.85 -13.51 -0.11
N SER A 38 27.05 -13.36 1.18
CA SER A 38 26.03 -13.75 2.15
C SER A 38 25.85 -12.80 3.33
N ASP A 39 26.58 -11.68 3.35
CA ASP A 39 26.57 -10.76 4.50
C ASP A 39 25.32 -9.91 4.58
N TYR A 40 24.75 -9.57 3.42
CA TYR A 40 23.55 -8.73 3.30
C TYR A 40 22.49 -9.37 2.41
N ILE A 41 21.24 -8.96 2.63
CA ILE A 41 20.13 -9.19 1.73
C ILE A 41 19.66 -7.82 1.26
N PHE A 42 19.49 -7.66 -0.04
CA PHE A 42 18.94 -6.47 -0.67
C PHE A 42 17.53 -6.76 -1.17
N THR A 43 16.64 -5.81 -1.02
CA THR A 43 15.35 -5.81 -1.70
C THR A 43 15.09 -4.44 -2.30
N PRO A 44 14.25 -4.31 -3.33
CA PRO A 44 13.64 -3.01 -3.59
C PRO A 44 13.01 -2.46 -2.30
N THR A 45 12.88 -1.15 -2.18
CA THR A 45 12.01 -0.56 -1.15
C THR A 45 10.57 -1.03 -1.36
N PHE A 46 9.69 -0.83 -0.38
CA PHE A 46 8.32 -1.33 -0.43
C PHE A 46 7.35 -0.21 -0.84
N PHE A 47 6.33 -0.61 -1.60
CA PHE A 47 5.24 0.25 -2.07
C PHE A 47 3.96 -0.10 -1.31
N ASN A 48 3.38 0.87 -0.60
CA ASN A 48 2.10 0.72 0.05
C ASN A 48 0.99 1.18 -0.91
N ALA A 49 0.25 0.23 -1.47
CA ALA A 49 -0.69 0.48 -2.55
C ALA A 49 -2.06 1.03 -2.09
N HIS A 50 -2.29 1.14 -0.79
CA HIS A 50 -3.50 1.75 -0.24
C HIS A 50 -3.30 2.20 1.19
N THR A 51 -3.52 3.48 1.44
CA THR A 51 -3.48 4.08 2.77
C THR A 51 -4.51 5.18 2.94
N HIS A 52 -4.86 5.43 4.21
CA HIS A 52 -5.52 6.64 4.71
C HIS A 52 -4.62 7.26 5.79
N LEU A 53 -3.52 7.89 5.37
CA LEU A 53 -2.46 8.36 6.28
C LEU A 53 -2.92 9.48 7.23
N GLY A 54 -3.83 10.34 6.79
CA GLY A 54 -4.34 11.42 7.64
C GLY A 54 -5.15 10.95 8.84
N ASP A 55 -5.59 9.69 8.82
CA ASP A 55 -6.35 9.08 9.90
C ASP A 55 -5.47 8.76 11.12
N ALA A 56 -4.13 8.85 10.96
CA ALA A 56 -3.15 8.68 12.03
C ALA A 56 -3.32 9.62 13.22
N ILE A 57 -4.10 10.70 13.08
CA ILE A 57 -4.47 11.59 14.18
C ILE A 57 -5.26 10.85 15.28
N GLY A 58 -5.93 9.74 14.95
CA GLY A 58 -6.79 8.99 15.85
C GLY A 58 -6.36 7.55 16.07
N LYS A 59 -5.09 7.35 16.41
CA LYS A 59 -4.55 6.01 16.70
C LYS A 59 -5.34 5.27 17.78
N ASP A 60 -5.42 3.96 17.57
CA ASP A 60 -6.03 3.02 18.51
C ASP A 60 -7.48 3.37 18.89
N PRO A 61 -8.39 3.55 17.90
CA PRO A 61 -9.78 3.83 18.19
C PRO A 61 -10.42 2.65 18.96
N PRO A 62 -11.50 2.88 19.72
CA PRO A 62 -12.24 1.78 20.30
C PRO A 62 -12.66 0.75 19.26
N PHE A 63 -12.69 -0.55 19.63
CA PHE A 63 -13.22 -1.57 18.74
C PHE A 63 -14.67 -1.27 18.38
N MET A 64 -14.92 -1.13 17.08
CA MET A 64 -16.26 -0.91 16.53
C MET A 64 -16.32 -1.56 15.13
N ASP A 65 -17.53 -1.74 14.62
CA ASP A 65 -17.74 -2.28 13.28
C ASP A 65 -17.24 -1.30 12.20
N LEU A 66 -17.01 -1.82 10.99
CA LEU A 66 -16.47 -1.07 9.86
C LEU A 66 -17.28 0.20 9.57
N LYS A 67 -18.62 0.09 9.53
CA LYS A 67 -19.49 1.22 9.21
C LYS A 67 -19.42 2.32 10.27
N SER A 68 -19.42 1.94 11.55
CA SER A 68 -19.34 2.87 12.68
C SER A 68 -17.97 3.58 12.73
N LEU A 69 -16.89 2.88 12.33
CA LEU A 69 -15.54 3.44 12.36
C LEU A 69 -15.27 4.33 11.14
N VAL A 70 -15.41 3.80 9.92
CA VAL A 70 -14.95 4.46 8.69
C VAL A 70 -16.05 4.76 7.67
N GLY A 71 -17.28 4.31 7.89
CA GLY A 71 -18.42 4.61 7.02
C GLY A 71 -18.81 6.10 7.06
N PRO A 72 -19.65 6.57 6.13
CA PRO A 72 -20.10 7.95 6.06
C PRO A 72 -20.67 8.44 7.41
N GLY A 73 -20.10 9.55 7.95
CA GLY A 73 -20.48 10.10 9.26
C GLY A 73 -19.99 9.31 10.47
N GLY A 74 -19.19 8.26 10.27
CA GLY A 74 -18.56 7.45 11.31
C GLY A 74 -17.50 8.21 12.13
N TYR A 75 -16.84 7.47 13.03
CA TYR A 75 -15.82 8.02 13.94
C TYR A 75 -14.71 8.76 13.21
N LYS A 76 -14.16 8.15 12.13
CA LYS A 76 -13.15 8.75 11.26
C LYS A 76 -13.50 10.17 10.81
N PHE A 77 -14.71 10.37 10.26
CA PHE A 77 -15.11 11.67 9.71
C PHE A 77 -15.27 12.73 10.80
N LYS A 78 -15.77 12.36 11.97
CA LYS A 78 -15.85 13.26 13.14
C LYS A 78 -14.45 13.69 13.57
N LEU A 79 -13.52 12.74 13.62
CA LEU A 79 -12.13 12.98 13.99
C LEU A 79 -11.45 13.93 12.99
N LEU A 80 -11.54 13.63 11.68
CA LEU A 80 -10.92 14.46 10.64
C LEU A 80 -11.49 15.89 10.63
N SER A 81 -12.79 16.06 10.84
CA SER A 81 -13.45 17.38 10.85
C SER A 81 -13.17 18.20 12.11
N SER A 82 -12.84 17.56 13.23
CA SER A 82 -12.57 18.22 14.51
C SER A 82 -11.11 18.64 14.70
N ASN A 83 -10.21 18.21 13.83
CA ASN A 83 -8.79 18.52 13.93
C ASN A 83 -8.32 19.48 12.83
N PRO A 84 -7.45 20.45 13.14
CA PRO A 84 -6.84 21.32 12.14
C PRO A 84 -5.98 20.53 11.15
N ILE A 85 -5.92 20.99 9.91
CA ILE A 85 -5.11 20.37 8.83
C ILE A 85 -3.65 20.21 9.26
N GLU A 86 -3.09 21.18 9.96
CA GLU A 86 -1.70 21.12 10.46
C GLU A 86 -1.45 19.94 11.41
N GLU A 87 -2.41 19.61 12.26
CA GLU A 87 -2.29 18.48 13.19
C GLU A 87 -2.44 17.14 12.43
N LEU A 88 -3.36 17.05 11.46
CA LEU A 88 -3.49 15.90 10.57
C LEU A 88 -2.18 15.68 9.81
N ARG A 89 -1.58 16.75 9.30
CA ARG A 89 -0.32 16.71 8.57
C ARG A 89 0.85 16.25 9.46
N LYS A 90 0.96 16.74 10.68
CA LYS A 90 2.01 16.31 11.64
C LYS A 90 1.88 14.82 11.96
N ALA A 91 0.67 14.34 12.23
CA ALA A 91 0.40 12.93 12.51
C ALA A 91 0.79 12.05 11.30
N LEU A 92 0.40 12.45 10.09
CA LEU A 92 0.74 11.78 8.84
C LEU A 92 2.26 11.72 8.62
N ILE A 93 2.99 12.83 8.78
CA ILE A 93 4.45 12.88 8.61
C ILE A 93 5.13 11.88 9.56
N HIS A 94 4.71 11.84 10.80
CA HIS A 94 5.25 10.90 11.78
C HIS A 94 5.07 9.43 11.35
N GLU A 95 3.88 9.07 10.85
CA GLU A 95 3.63 7.71 10.34
C GLU A 95 4.48 7.36 9.12
N ILE A 96 4.68 8.32 8.22
CA ILE A 96 5.56 8.14 7.06
C ILE A 96 7.01 7.89 7.51
N GLU A 97 7.51 8.63 8.49
CA GLU A 97 8.86 8.44 9.02
C GLU A 97 9.03 7.04 9.61
N ILE A 98 8.06 6.56 10.38
CA ILE A 98 8.05 5.19 10.90
C ILE A 98 8.05 4.17 9.74
N ALA A 99 7.16 4.33 8.78
CA ALA A 99 7.08 3.42 7.64
C ALA A 99 8.35 3.45 6.77
N LYS A 100 8.92 4.62 6.53
CA LYS A 100 10.20 4.76 5.80
C LYS A 100 11.33 4.05 6.53
N SER A 101 11.39 4.12 7.87
CA SER A 101 12.41 3.39 8.64
C SER A 101 12.32 1.88 8.49
N SER A 102 11.17 1.34 8.10
CA SER A 102 10.93 -0.07 7.84
C SER A 102 11.03 -0.46 6.35
N GLY A 103 11.51 0.45 5.49
CA GLY A 103 11.72 0.20 4.05
C GLY A 103 10.55 0.58 3.14
N THR A 104 9.44 1.08 3.66
CA THR A 104 8.31 1.56 2.85
C THR A 104 8.61 2.96 2.32
N SER A 105 8.73 3.15 1.01
CA SER A 105 9.17 4.43 0.42
C SER A 105 8.11 5.16 -0.41
N ARG A 106 7.05 4.47 -0.82
CA ARG A 106 5.95 5.04 -1.61
C ARG A 106 4.60 4.63 -1.03
N PHE A 107 3.63 5.55 -1.09
CA PHE A 107 2.30 5.41 -0.52
C PHE A 107 1.27 5.91 -1.51
N LEU A 108 0.27 5.09 -1.82
CA LEU A 108 -0.94 5.52 -2.53
C LEU A 108 -1.97 5.90 -1.47
N ASP A 109 -2.16 7.20 -1.23
CA ASP A 109 -3.00 7.72 -0.15
C ASP A 109 -4.35 8.22 -0.66
N PHE A 110 -5.42 7.66 -0.13
CA PHE A 110 -6.79 8.07 -0.40
C PHE A 110 -7.15 9.21 0.54
N ARG A 111 -7.36 10.40 -0.03
CA ARG A 111 -7.49 11.61 0.77
C ARG A 111 -8.89 12.21 0.70
N GLU A 112 -9.60 12.14 1.83
CA GLU A 112 -10.89 12.75 2.03
C GLU A 112 -10.79 14.27 2.16
N GLY A 113 -11.96 14.96 2.06
CA GLY A 113 -12.07 16.40 2.34
C GLY A 113 -11.93 17.30 1.11
N GLY A 114 -11.88 16.74 -0.12
CA GLY A 114 -11.80 17.52 -1.34
C GLY A 114 -10.48 18.30 -1.45
N ILE A 115 -10.51 19.47 -2.07
CA ILE A 115 -9.31 20.33 -2.26
C ILE A 115 -8.66 20.67 -0.90
N GLU A 116 -9.46 20.99 0.12
CA GLU A 116 -8.92 21.30 1.45
C GLU A 116 -8.19 20.09 2.07
N GLY A 117 -8.72 18.88 1.87
CA GLY A 117 -8.10 17.66 2.37
C GLY A 117 -6.73 17.37 1.76
N LEU A 118 -6.45 17.81 0.52
CA LEU A 118 -5.16 17.62 -0.13
C LEU A 118 -4.02 18.36 0.57
N LYS A 119 -4.31 19.45 1.27
CA LYS A 119 -3.29 20.21 2.04
C LYS A 119 -2.56 19.35 3.06
N VAL A 120 -3.18 18.25 3.52
CA VAL A 120 -2.57 17.31 4.46
C VAL A 120 -1.36 16.60 3.84
N THR A 121 -1.39 16.31 2.53
CA THR A 121 -0.34 15.57 1.81
C THR A 121 0.55 16.45 0.93
N GLU A 122 0.20 17.73 0.76
CA GLU A 122 0.86 18.64 -0.16
C GLU A 122 2.37 18.76 0.11
N GLY A 123 3.18 18.59 -0.95
CA GLY A 123 4.64 18.71 -0.87
C GLY A 123 5.36 17.61 -0.08
N ILE A 124 4.67 16.55 0.34
CA ILE A 124 5.30 15.42 1.04
C ILE A 124 5.79 14.40 0.02
N GLU A 125 7.10 14.19 0.00
CA GLU A 125 7.74 13.26 -0.91
C GLU A 125 7.36 11.80 -0.61
N GLY A 126 7.08 11.03 -1.67
CA GLY A 126 6.78 9.60 -1.59
C GLY A 126 5.29 9.29 -1.53
N ILE A 127 4.41 10.29 -1.47
CA ILE A 127 2.95 10.11 -1.50
C ILE A 127 2.42 10.32 -2.91
N ILE A 128 1.58 9.41 -3.36
CA ILE A 128 0.72 9.55 -4.54
C ILE A 128 -0.68 9.77 -4.01
N THR A 129 -1.14 11.03 -4.02
CA THR A 129 -2.43 11.39 -3.44
C THR A 129 -3.57 11.17 -4.43
N LEU A 130 -4.56 10.38 -4.02
CA LEU A 130 -5.85 10.23 -4.68
C LEU A 130 -6.90 11.00 -3.88
N GLY A 131 -7.31 12.16 -4.40
CA GLY A 131 -8.28 13.04 -3.72
C GLY A 131 -9.71 12.50 -3.85
N ARG A 132 -10.56 12.85 -2.89
CA ARG A 132 -12.00 12.58 -2.96
C ARG A 132 -12.76 13.89 -3.14
N PRO A 133 -13.06 14.31 -4.40
CA PRO A 133 -13.78 15.55 -4.65
C PRO A 133 -15.22 15.47 -4.13
N LYS A 134 -15.74 16.58 -3.66
CA LYS A 134 -17.10 16.69 -3.10
C LYS A 134 -18.19 16.84 -4.17
N ASN A 135 -17.79 17.33 -5.35
CA ASN A 135 -18.67 17.55 -6.51
C ASN A 135 -17.85 17.61 -7.81
N LEU A 136 -18.52 17.67 -8.95
CA LEU A 136 -17.86 17.67 -10.27
C LEU A 136 -17.06 18.95 -10.54
N GLU A 137 -17.50 20.10 -10.04
CA GLU A 137 -16.76 21.36 -10.17
C GLU A 137 -15.39 21.29 -9.46
N GLU A 138 -15.37 20.71 -8.27
CA GLU A 138 -14.15 20.46 -7.53
C GLU A 138 -13.27 19.43 -8.25
N ALA A 139 -13.85 18.36 -8.81
CA ALA A 139 -13.15 17.35 -9.57
C ALA A 139 -12.40 17.88 -10.79
N GLU A 140 -12.95 18.89 -11.46
CA GLU A 140 -12.28 19.54 -12.62
C GLU A 140 -11.05 20.38 -12.19
N LYS A 141 -11.01 20.88 -10.93
CA LYS A 141 -10.01 21.83 -10.44
C LYS A 141 -8.96 21.20 -9.54
N ILE A 142 -9.29 20.09 -8.88
CA ILE A 142 -8.45 19.47 -7.85
C ILE A 142 -7.10 19.01 -8.46
N ASP A 143 -5.99 19.39 -7.82
CA ASP A 143 -4.64 19.00 -8.25
C ASP A 143 -4.15 17.81 -7.44
N CYS A 144 -4.33 16.61 -8.01
CA CYS A 144 -3.92 15.34 -7.44
C CYS A 144 -3.61 14.32 -8.54
N LYS A 145 -3.11 13.13 -8.15
CA LYS A 145 -2.75 12.07 -9.10
C LYS A 145 -3.93 11.19 -9.51
N GLY A 146 -5.07 11.35 -8.84
CA GLY A 146 -6.26 10.57 -9.14
C GLY A 146 -7.37 10.82 -8.14
N PHE A 147 -8.48 10.11 -8.33
CA PHE A 147 -9.62 10.09 -7.41
C PHE A 147 -9.65 8.77 -6.65
N GLY A 148 -9.70 8.85 -5.33
CA GLY A 148 -9.81 7.71 -4.41
C GLY A 148 -11.19 7.70 -3.75
N MET A 149 -12.11 6.88 -4.29
CA MET A 149 -13.50 6.84 -3.85
C MET A 149 -13.73 5.71 -2.86
N SER A 150 -14.67 5.90 -1.92
CA SER A 150 -15.24 4.81 -1.13
C SER A 150 -16.12 3.90 -1.98
N SER A 151 -16.88 2.99 -1.36
CA SER A 151 -17.77 2.09 -2.10
C SER A 151 -18.79 2.85 -2.95
N VAL A 152 -19.22 2.26 -4.06
CA VAL A 152 -20.34 2.77 -4.89
C VAL A 152 -21.62 3.00 -4.08
N ARG A 153 -21.77 2.37 -2.91
CA ARG A 153 -22.93 2.55 -2.01
C ARG A 153 -22.96 3.91 -1.35
N ASP A 154 -21.83 4.59 -1.26
CA ASP A 154 -21.69 5.87 -0.56
C ASP A 154 -21.96 7.06 -1.48
N HIS A 155 -22.18 6.82 -2.77
CA HIS A 155 -22.26 7.86 -3.79
C HIS A 155 -23.41 7.60 -4.76
N ASP A 156 -23.86 8.67 -5.41
CA ASP A 156 -24.67 8.57 -6.60
C ASP A 156 -23.86 7.94 -7.76
N LEU A 157 -24.42 6.96 -8.45
CA LEU A 157 -23.73 6.24 -9.51
C LEU A 157 -23.44 7.14 -10.73
N GLU A 158 -24.35 8.06 -11.06
CA GLU A 158 -24.14 9.03 -12.15
C GLU A 158 -22.97 9.97 -11.84
N PHE A 159 -22.85 10.38 -10.57
CA PHE A 159 -21.70 11.15 -10.09
C PHE A 159 -20.38 10.37 -10.27
N LEU A 160 -20.34 9.09 -9.92
CA LEU A 160 -19.14 8.26 -10.08
C LEU A 160 -18.76 8.08 -11.55
N PHE A 161 -19.73 7.86 -12.45
CA PHE A 161 -19.47 7.80 -13.89
C PHE A 161 -18.95 9.14 -14.43
N ALA A 162 -19.48 10.26 -13.96
CA ALA A 162 -18.99 11.57 -14.35
C ALA A 162 -17.57 11.83 -13.85
N LEU A 163 -17.25 11.42 -12.61
CA LEU A 163 -15.89 11.47 -12.06
C LEU A 163 -14.92 10.62 -12.87
N LYS A 164 -15.31 9.38 -13.24
CA LYS A 164 -14.47 8.51 -14.08
C LYS A 164 -14.15 9.17 -15.41
N LYS A 165 -15.13 9.79 -16.07
CA LYS A 165 -14.91 10.55 -17.33
C LYS A 165 -13.96 11.74 -17.14
N ILE A 166 -14.06 12.46 -16.02
CA ILE A 166 -13.12 13.54 -15.68
C ILE A 166 -11.72 12.98 -15.48
N ALA A 167 -11.59 11.87 -14.76
CA ALA A 167 -10.31 11.19 -14.54
C ALA A 167 -9.66 10.79 -15.88
N GLU A 168 -10.41 10.15 -16.78
CA GLU A 168 -9.94 9.75 -18.11
C GLU A 168 -9.48 10.97 -18.94
N LYS A 169 -10.30 12.03 -19.00
CA LYS A 169 -9.97 13.26 -19.72
C LYS A 169 -8.68 13.93 -19.22
N ARG A 170 -8.44 13.84 -17.90
CA ARG A 170 -7.28 14.45 -17.24
C ARG A 170 -6.07 13.52 -17.12
N GLY A 171 -6.18 12.24 -17.52
CA GLY A 171 -5.14 11.23 -17.32
C GLY A 171 -4.88 10.92 -15.84
N LEU A 172 -5.91 10.95 -15.00
CA LEU A 172 -5.88 10.68 -13.58
C LEU A 172 -6.29 9.24 -13.28
N ILE A 173 -5.77 8.68 -12.20
CA ILE A 173 -6.17 7.37 -11.68
C ILE A 173 -7.58 7.48 -11.09
N PHE A 174 -8.47 6.54 -11.40
CA PHE A 174 -9.75 6.38 -10.72
C PHE A 174 -9.74 5.08 -9.90
N ALA A 175 -9.68 5.20 -8.59
CA ALA A 175 -9.63 4.07 -7.67
C ALA A 175 -10.88 4.03 -6.78
N ILE A 176 -11.37 2.82 -6.45
CA ILE A 176 -12.57 2.62 -5.66
C ILE A 176 -12.47 1.42 -4.72
N HIS A 177 -13.16 1.47 -3.58
CA HIS A 177 -13.31 0.32 -2.68
C HIS A 177 -14.51 -0.53 -3.15
N ALA A 178 -14.34 -1.85 -3.16
CA ALA A 178 -15.41 -2.79 -3.44
C ALA A 178 -15.17 -4.15 -2.80
N GLY A 179 -16.25 -4.88 -2.52
CA GLY A 179 -16.17 -6.25 -2.02
C GLY A 179 -15.47 -6.42 -0.69
N GLU A 180 -15.52 -5.41 0.18
CA GLU A 180 -14.90 -5.45 1.51
C GLU A 180 -15.78 -6.21 2.51
N MET A 181 -17.03 -5.79 2.72
CA MET A 181 -17.97 -6.42 3.64
C MET A 181 -18.73 -7.58 3.01
N ASP A 182 -19.20 -7.36 1.79
CA ASP A 182 -20.02 -8.28 1.00
C ASP A 182 -19.85 -7.99 -0.50
N CYS A 183 -20.68 -8.59 -1.36
CA CYS A 183 -20.53 -8.51 -2.81
C CYS A 183 -21.54 -7.58 -3.51
N GLU A 184 -22.37 -6.84 -2.77
CA GLU A 184 -23.45 -6.07 -3.40
C GLU A 184 -22.98 -4.88 -4.24
N ASP A 185 -21.76 -4.36 -3.95
CA ASP A 185 -21.19 -3.21 -4.66
C ASP A 185 -20.29 -3.60 -5.84
N VAL A 186 -19.93 -4.87 -5.94
CA VAL A 186 -18.86 -5.34 -6.85
C VAL A 186 -19.22 -5.19 -8.33
N GLU A 187 -20.43 -5.55 -8.73
CA GLU A 187 -20.85 -5.45 -10.14
C GLU A 187 -20.88 -4.00 -10.62
N LYS A 188 -21.42 -3.09 -9.78
CA LYS A 188 -21.45 -1.66 -10.09
C LYS A 188 -20.05 -1.04 -10.12
N ALA A 189 -19.14 -1.49 -9.23
CA ALA A 189 -17.76 -1.07 -9.27
C ALA A 189 -17.05 -1.54 -10.55
N LEU A 190 -17.38 -2.75 -11.04
CA LEU A 190 -16.85 -3.26 -12.30
C LEU A 190 -17.34 -2.46 -13.50
N GLU A 191 -18.62 -2.04 -13.52
CA GLU A 191 -19.20 -1.19 -14.59
C GLU A 191 -18.46 0.15 -14.75
N LEU A 192 -17.90 0.70 -13.66
CA LEU A 192 -17.09 1.91 -13.67
C LEU A 192 -15.71 1.71 -14.33
N LYS A 193 -15.27 0.46 -14.51
CA LYS A 193 -13.93 0.11 -15.02
C LYS A 193 -12.83 0.92 -14.32
N PRO A 194 -12.67 0.79 -13.00
CA PRO A 194 -11.68 1.56 -12.26
C PRO A 194 -10.26 1.18 -12.70
N ASP A 195 -9.32 2.10 -12.50
CA ASP A 195 -7.90 1.87 -12.74
C ASP A 195 -7.24 1.13 -11.57
N LEU A 196 -7.95 1.00 -10.44
CA LEU A 196 -7.55 0.26 -9.24
C LEU A 196 -8.80 -0.05 -8.39
N VAL A 197 -8.87 -1.26 -7.84
CA VAL A 197 -9.89 -1.61 -6.84
C VAL A 197 -9.23 -2.07 -5.54
N VAL A 198 -9.82 -1.67 -4.41
CA VAL A 198 -9.33 -2.00 -3.07
C VAL A 198 -10.25 -3.02 -2.42
N HIS A 199 -9.67 -3.94 -1.66
CA HIS A 199 -10.24 -5.05 -0.92
C HIS A 199 -10.58 -6.27 -1.77
N MET A 200 -11.82 -6.42 -2.25
CA MET A 200 -12.35 -7.57 -2.98
C MET A 200 -12.29 -8.92 -2.21
N ASN A 201 -11.98 -8.87 -0.90
CA ASN A 201 -11.76 -10.06 -0.08
C ASN A 201 -13.03 -10.88 0.17
N SER A 202 -14.21 -10.24 0.24
CA SER A 202 -15.47 -10.95 0.50
C SER A 202 -16.03 -11.70 -0.72
N CYS A 203 -15.49 -11.43 -1.91
CA CYS A 203 -16.09 -11.83 -3.18
C CYS A 203 -15.18 -12.66 -4.09
N PRO A 204 -14.63 -13.81 -3.64
CA PRO A 204 -13.67 -14.59 -4.42
C PRO A 204 -14.20 -15.05 -5.78
N LYS A 205 -15.51 -15.23 -5.93
CA LYS A 205 -16.14 -15.63 -7.20
C LYS A 205 -16.22 -14.48 -8.23
N LEU A 206 -16.14 -13.23 -7.78
CA LEU A 206 -16.24 -12.03 -8.61
C LEU A 206 -14.88 -11.38 -8.90
N LEU A 207 -13.77 -12.01 -8.52
CA LEU A 207 -12.42 -11.54 -8.82
C LEU A 207 -12.09 -11.63 -10.32
N LYS A 208 -12.50 -12.74 -10.94
CA LYS A 208 -12.13 -13.03 -12.33
C LYS A 208 -12.45 -11.92 -13.32
N PRO A 209 -13.63 -11.28 -13.33
CA PRO A 209 -13.94 -10.18 -14.25
C PRO A 209 -12.96 -8.99 -14.13
N PHE A 210 -12.51 -8.64 -12.93
CA PHE A 210 -11.50 -7.60 -12.73
C PHE A 210 -10.14 -8.04 -13.25
N MET A 211 -9.76 -9.30 -13.00
CA MET A 211 -8.50 -9.87 -13.47
C MET A 211 -8.46 -9.96 -15.01
N ASP A 212 -9.56 -10.33 -15.65
CA ASP A 212 -9.68 -10.39 -17.11
C ASP A 212 -9.56 -9.01 -17.78
N LEU A 213 -9.91 -7.94 -17.05
CA LEU A 213 -9.71 -6.55 -17.45
C LEU A 213 -8.37 -5.96 -17.01
N GLU A 214 -7.50 -6.79 -16.43
CA GLU A 214 -6.18 -6.41 -15.91
C GLU A 214 -6.22 -5.29 -14.86
N ILE A 215 -7.35 -5.10 -14.17
CA ILE A 215 -7.52 -4.09 -13.13
C ILE A 215 -6.70 -4.49 -11.90
N PRO A 216 -5.74 -3.68 -11.42
CA PRO A 216 -5.00 -3.94 -10.22
C PRO A 216 -5.92 -4.05 -8.99
N ILE A 217 -5.66 -5.06 -8.13
CA ILE A 217 -6.44 -5.33 -6.92
C ILE A 217 -5.52 -5.21 -5.71
N VAL A 218 -5.91 -4.36 -4.75
CA VAL A 218 -5.16 -4.14 -3.50
C VAL A 218 -5.84 -4.87 -2.35
N SER A 219 -5.13 -5.77 -1.69
CA SER A 219 -5.60 -6.38 -0.45
C SER A 219 -4.98 -5.70 0.78
N CYS A 220 -5.82 -5.44 1.78
CA CYS A 220 -5.43 -4.86 3.07
C CYS A 220 -5.65 -5.91 4.17
N ILE A 221 -4.73 -6.87 4.28
CA ILE A 221 -4.99 -8.12 5.00
C ILE A 221 -5.09 -7.89 6.50
N ARG A 222 -4.26 -6.99 7.11
CA ARG A 222 -4.37 -6.64 8.53
C ARG A 222 -5.68 -5.92 8.83
N SER A 223 -6.08 -4.97 7.99
CA SER A 223 -7.35 -4.25 8.12
C SER A 223 -8.54 -5.22 8.05
N ASN A 224 -8.56 -6.09 7.04
CA ASN A 224 -9.61 -7.11 6.92
C ASN A 224 -9.64 -8.07 8.14
N ALA A 225 -8.47 -8.39 8.74
CA ALA A 225 -8.40 -9.18 9.96
C ALA A 225 -9.02 -8.45 11.16
N PHE A 226 -8.73 -7.15 11.30
CA PHE A 226 -9.26 -6.33 12.40
C PHE A 226 -10.79 -6.32 12.42
N PHE A 227 -11.41 -6.23 11.24
CA PHE A 227 -12.87 -6.24 11.10
C PHE A 227 -13.49 -7.64 11.03
N GLY A 228 -12.70 -8.72 11.14
CA GLY A 228 -13.21 -10.10 11.02
C GLY A 228 -13.60 -10.50 9.59
N LEU A 229 -13.08 -9.81 8.59
CA LEU A 229 -13.41 -9.97 7.17
C LEU A 229 -12.35 -10.78 6.39
N LEU A 230 -11.47 -11.50 7.06
CA LEU A 230 -10.48 -12.35 6.39
C LEU A 230 -11.14 -13.42 5.53
N ASN A 231 -10.71 -13.51 4.28
CA ASN A 231 -11.12 -14.59 3.39
C ASN A 231 -9.89 -15.20 2.69
N PRO A 232 -9.26 -16.23 3.27
CA PRO A 232 -8.08 -16.87 2.71
C PRO A 232 -8.25 -17.35 1.27
N LYS A 233 -9.47 -17.74 0.87
CA LYS A 233 -9.76 -18.17 -0.50
C LYS A 233 -9.62 -17.04 -1.53
N ALA A 234 -10.01 -15.82 -1.18
CA ALA A 234 -9.79 -14.65 -2.05
C ALA A 234 -8.30 -14.39 -2.23
N TYR A 235 -7.52 -14.40 -1.15
CA TYR A 235 -6.07 -14.18 -1.21
C TYR A 235 -5.31 -15.30 -1.92
N GLU A 236 -5.78 -16.54 -1.85
CA GLU A 236 -5.24 -17.66 -2.63
C GLU A 236 -5.36 -17.38 -4.13
N ILE A 237 -6.55 -16.95 -4.60
CA ILE A 237 -6.79 -16.58 -6.01
C ILE A 237 -5.93 -15.38 -6.40
N LEU A 238 -5.96 -14.31 -5.59
CA LEU A 238 -5.22 -13.08 -5.85
C LEU A 238 -3.69 -13.29 -5.89
N SER A 239 -3.17 -14.24 -5.14
CA SER A 239 -1.74 -14.57 -5.15
C SER A 239 -1.24 -15.09 -6.51
N GLU A 240 -2.13 -15.59 -7.37
CA GLU A 240 -1.79 -15.99 -8.75
C GLU A 240 -1.98 -14.84 -9.76
N TYR A 241 -2.45 -13.67 -9.32
CA TYR A 241 -2.71 -12.53 -10.19
C TYR A 241 -1.51 -11.59 -10.24
N GLU A 242 -1.03 -11.30 -11.47
CA GLU A 242 0.15 -10.45 -11.66
C GLU A 242 -0.04 -9.03 -11.12
N ASN A 243 -1.26 -8.45 -11.25
CA ASN A 243 -1.58 -7.10 -10.79
C ASN A 243 -2.14 -7.08 -9.35
N TRP A 244 -1.85 -8.11 -8.55
CA TRP A 244 -2.15 -8.09 -7.13
C TRP A 244 -1.16 -7.25 -6.35
N LEU A 245 -1.67 -6.39 -5.47
CA LEU A 245 -0.92 -5.47 -4.61
C LEU A 245 -1.35 -5.63 -3.15
N LEU A 246 -0.50 -5.16 -2.23
CA LEU A 246 -0.82 -5.04 -0.81
C LEU A 246 -0.83 -3.56 -0.37
N GLY A 247 -1.72 -3.25 0.56
CA GLY A 247 -1.82 -1.97 1.24
C GLY A 247 -2.09 -2.14 2.73
N THR A 248 -1.85 -1.12 3.54
CA THR A 248 -2.07 -1.18 4.99
C THR A 248 -3.42 -0.60 5.42
N ASP A 249 -4.09 0.12 4.52
CA ASP A 249 -5.36 0.80 4.75
C ASP A 249 -5.23 1.90 5.82
N ASN A 250 -6.00 1.86 6.87
CA ASN A 250 -6.25 2.93 7.80
C ASN A 250 -5.14 3.08 8.85
N ALA A 251 -4.46 4.23 8.85
CA ALA A 251 -3.38 4.52 9.79
C ALA A 251 -3.84 4.75 11.25
N MET A 252 -5.16 4.77 11.53
CA MET A 252 -5.66 4.67 12.91
C MET A 252 -5.43 3.28 13.49
N LEU A 253 -5.52 2.24 12.65
CA LEU A 253 -5.50 0.84 13.09
C LEU A 253 -4.08 0.30 13.19
N PHE A 254 -3.26 0.64 12.19
CA PHE A 254 -1.92 0.09 12.07
C PHE A 254 -0.96 1.14 11.49
N ASN A 255 0.31 1.05 11.87
CA ASN A 255 1.33 1.81 11.17
C ASN A 255 1.39 1.39 9.68
N PRO A 256 1.71 2.31 8.75
CA PRO A 256 1.71 2.05 7.31
C PRO A 256 2.97 1.30 6.83
N SER A 257 3.57 0.44 7.67
CA SER A 257 4.74 -0.37 7.36
C SER A 257 4.38 -1.59 6.52
N MET A 258 4.92 -1.67 5.31
CA MET A 258 4.77 -2.84 4.46
C MET A 258 5.56 -4.05 4.97
N LEU A 259 6.61 -3.84 5.77
CA LEU A 259 7.33 -4.94 6.42
C LEU A 259 6.41 -5.71 7.39
N GLU A 260 5.57 -5.00 8.15
CA GLU A 260 4.60 -5.62 9.05
C GLU A 260 3.40 -6.23 8.29
N GLU A 261 2.95 -5.58 7.21
CA GLU A 261 1.89 -6.13 6.34
C GLU A 261 2.34 -7.45 5.70
N MET A 262 3.55 -7.50 5.13
CA MET A 262 4.12 -8.72 4.56
C MET A 262 4.20 -9.86 5.57
N LYS A 263 4.63 -9.56 6.80
CA LYS A 263 4.74 -10.55 7.87
C LYS A 263 3.39 -11.21 8.14
N PHE A 264 2.36 -10.40 8.27
CA PHE A 264 1.01 -10.91 8.51
C PHE A 264 0.45 -11.64 7.28
N ALA A 265 0.60 -11.05 6.09
CA ALA A 265 0.16 -11.64 4.82
C ALA A 265 0.79 -13.02 4.56
N SER A 266 2.08 -13.19 4.86
CA SER A 266 2.80 -14.46 4.73
C SER A 266 2.13 -15.61 5.51
N LEU A 267 1.59 -15.32 6.70
CA LEU A 267 0.92 -16.33 7.52
C LEU A 267 -0.44 -16.76 6.94
N ILE A 268 -1.15 -15.83 6.31
CA ILE A 268 -2.49 -16.05 5.75
C ILE A 268 -2.40 -16.68 4.36
N VAL A 269 -1.60 -16.08 3.48
CA VAL A 269 -1.51 -16.45 2.05
C VAL A 269 -0.65 -17.70 1.84
N ARG A 270 0.40 -17.89 2.63
CA ARG A 270 1.35 -19.02 2.57
C ARG A 270 2.10 -19.18 1.23
N LYS A 271 2.19 -18.11 0.46
CA LYS A 271 2.95 -17.99 -0.78
C LYS A 271 3.89 -16.79 -0.67
N ASP A 272 4.99 -16.97 0.06
CA ASP A 272 5.86 -15.88 0.49
C ASP A 272 6.41 -15.04 -0.67
N PHE A 273 6.78 -15.67 -1.79
CA PHE A 273 7.31 -14.94 -2.92
C PHE A 273 6.25 -14.08 -3.61
N GLU A 274 5.00 -14.55 -3.70
CA GLU A 274 3.90 -13.76 -4.26
C GLU A 274 3.55 -12.57 -3.35
N VAL A 275 3.53 -12.79 -2.03
CA VAL A 275 3.37 -11.71 -1.04
C VAL A 275 4.49 -10.67 -1.19
N PHE A 276 5.74 -11.10 -1.35
CA PHE A 276 6.86 -10.20 -1.59
C PHE A 276 6.69 -9.40 -2.88
N LYS A 277 6.32 -10.05 -3.98
CA LYS A 277 6.07 -9.37 -5.25
C LYS A 277 4.95 -8.33 -5.14
N ALA A 278 3.88 -8.63 -4.40
CA ALA A 278 2.73 -7.73 -4.22
C ALA A 278 3.09 -6.40 -3.53
N VAL A 279 4.17 -6.33 -2.76
CA VAL A 279 4.63 -5.10 -2.11
C VAL A 279 5.67 -4.30 -2.91
N ILE A 280 6.14 -4.83 -4.04
CA ILE A 280 7.10 -4.12 -4.90
C ILE A 280 6.52 -3.77 -6.28
N ARG A 281 5.50 -4.48 -6.74
CA ARG A 281 4.87 -4.28 -8.06
C ARG A 281 4.31 -2.88 -8.28
N GLY A 282 3.90 -2.19 -7.21
CA GLY A 282 3.39 -0.83 -7.29
C GLY A 282 4.38 0.16 -7.92
N PHE A 283 5.68 -0.05 -7.77
CA PHE A 283 6.69 0.81 -8.42
C PHE A 283 6.55 0.79 -9.94
N LYS A 284 6.37 -0.40 -10.53
CA LYS A 284 6.19 -0.58 -11.97
C LYS A 284 4.83 -0.06 -12.43
N LEU A 285 3.75 -0.44 -11.74
CA LEU A 285 2.38 -0.07 -12.10
C LEU A 285 2.13 1.44 -12.07
N PHE A 286 2.73 2.14 -11.11
CA PHE A 286 2.55 3.59 -10.95
C PHE A 286 3.76 4.41 -11.45
N ASN A 287 4.67 3.77 -12.21
CA ASN A 287 5.88 4.41 -12.76
C ASN A 287 6.64 5.22 -11.70
N GLN A 288 6.96 4.59 -10.56
CA GLN A 288 7.68 5.20 -9.46
C GLN A 288 9.09 4.62 -9.35
N PRO A 289 10.10 5.44 -8.99
CA PRO A 289 11.42 4.93 -8.69
C PRO A 289 11.43 4.18 -7.36
N SER A 290 12.16 3.07 -7.29
CA SER A 290 12.47 2.36 -6.06
C SER A 290 13.95 2.54 -5.69
N GLY A 291 14.24 2.54 -4.39
CA GLY A 291 15.59 2.35 -3.87
C GLY A 291 15.78 0.92 -3.40
N TYR A 292 16.75 0.71 -2.50
CA TYR A 292 17.01 -0.59 -1.90
C TYR A 292 16.94 -0.52 -0.38
N VAL A 293 16.39 -1.59 0.21
CA VAL A 293 16.53 -1.88 1.64
C VAL A 293 17.67 -2.88 1.78
N VAL A 294 18.64 -2.54 2.61
CA VAL A 294 19.81 -3.39 2.90
C VAL A 294 19.60 -4.03 4.28
N PHE A 295 19.41 -5.34 4.33
CA PHE A 295 19.30 -6.10 5.56
C PHE A 295 20.61 -6.83 5.85
N HIS A 296 21.12 -6.78 7.08
CA HIS A 296 22.25 -7.61 7.46
C HIS A 296 21.80 -9.03 7.83
N ARG A 297 22.55 -10.05 7.39
CA ARG A 297 22.28 -11.47 7.71
C ARG A 297 22.80 -11.87 9.09
N ARG A 298 22.52 -11.07 10.09
CA ARG A 298 22.83 -11.32 11.49
C ARG A 298 21.52 -11.54 12.26
N ARG A 299 21.60 -11.89 13.53
CA ARG A 299 20.43 -12.03 14.42
C ARG A 299 19.29 -12.84 13.79
N ASN A 300 18.14 -12.20 13.47
CA ASN A 300 16.94 -12.87 12.97
C ASN A 300 17.13 -13.56 11.61
N LEU A 301 18.01 -13.04 10.77
CA LEU A 301 18.24 -13.55 9.42
C LEU A 301 19.45 -14.49 9.32
N LYS A 302 20.14 -14.73 10.45
CA LYS A 302 21.23 -15.70 10.53
C LYS A 302 20.69 -17.13 10.38
N ASN A 303 21.41 -17.98 9.64
CA ASN A 303 21.06 -19.38 9.41
C ASN A 303 19.71 -19.59 8.68
N SER A 304 19.23 -18.60 7.93
CA SER A 304 18.06 -18.72 7.08
C SER A 304 18.24 -19.79 6.01
N LYS A 305 17.36 -20.77 5.97
CA LYS A 305 17.32 -21.79 4.90
C LYS A 305 16.57 -21.30 3.66
N ASN A 306 15.51 -20.50 3.88
CA ASN A 306 14.74 -19.85 2.83
C ASN A 306 14.79 -18.35 3.08
N LEU A 307 15.53 -17.61 2.25
CA LEU A 307 15.77 -16.18 2.45
C LEU A 307 14.49 -15.35 2.32
N ILE A 308 13.63 -15.67 1.36
CA ILE A 308 12.36 -14.97 1.14
C ILE A 308 11.46 -15.15 2.35
N SER A 309 11.21 -16.39 2.77
CA SER A 309 10.40 -16.67 3.96
C SER A 309 10.96 -16.04 5.23
N SER A 310 12.28 -16.04 5.39
CA SER A 310 12.90 -15.42 6.56
C SER A 310 12.78 -13.90 6.53
N LEU A 311 12.96 -13.28 5.38
CA LEU A 311 12.73 -11.85 5.20
C LEU A 311 11.31 -11.47 5.63
N LEU A 312 10.29 -12.14 5.08
CA LEU A 312 8.89 -11.81 5.37
C LEU A 312 8.50 -12.06 6.83
N ARG A 313 8.94 -13.18 7.40
CA ARG A 313 8.46 -13.62 8.72
C ARG A 313 9.31 -13.15 9.88
N ARG A 314 10.59 -12.86 9.66
CA ARG A 314 11.57 -12.62 10.72
C ARG A 314 12.22 -11.25 10.69
N ALA A 315 12.36 -10.61 9.51
CA ALA A 315 12.99 -9.31 9.42
C ALA A 315 12.24 -8.28 10.26
N SER A 316 13.01 -7.41 10.89
CA SER A 316 12.54 -6.26 11.66
C SER A 316 13.33 -5.02 11.27
N VAL A 317 12.93 -3.87 11.75
CA VAL A 317 13.66 -2.61 11.54
C VAL A 317 15.13 -2.71 12.08
N GLU A 318 15.34 -3.52 13.12
CA GLU A 318 16.68 -3.76 13.68
C GLU A 318 17.62 -4.54 12.75
N ASP A 319 17.08 -5.26 11.76
CA ASP A 319 17.87 -5.99 10.77
C ASP A 319 18.21 -5.12 9.56
N ILE A 320 17.65 -3.90 9.46
CA ILE A 320 17.94 -2.93 8.39
C ILE A 320 19.27 -2.22 8.72
N GLU A 321 20.23 -2.36 7.82
CA GLU A 321 21.51 -1.63 7.89
C GLU A 321 21.36 -0.21 7.36
N CYS A 322 20.71 -0.07 6.18
CA CYS A 322 20.39 1.22 5.57
C CYS A 322 19.31 1.09 4.50
N ILE A 323 18.78 2.21 4.05
CA ILE A 323 17.89 2.37 2.90
C ILE A 323 18.57 3.36 1.95
N ILE A 324 18.71 2.96 0.69
CA ILE A 324 19.49 3.67 -0.34
C ILE A 324 18.58 4.07 -1.48
#